data_f9c0537ea7fea141ea862c8356850e21
#
_entry.id   f9c0537ea7fea141ea862c8356850e21
#
_cell.length_a   1.000
_cell.length_b   1.000
_cell.length_c   1.000
_cell.angle_alpha   90.00
_cell.angle_beta   90.00
_cell.angle_gamma   90.00
#
_symmetry.space_group_name_H-M   'P 1'
#
loop_
_entity.id
_entity.type
_entity.pdbx_description
1 polymer ?
#
loop_
_entity_poly.entity_id
_entity_poly.type
_entity_poly.pdbx_seq_one_letter_code
_entity_poly.pdbx_strand_id
1 'polypeptide(L)'
;MMQDGKALQSGTSHFLGQNFAKAFDVQFVNKENKMEYVWATSWGVSTRLMGALIMTHSDDNGLVLPPHLAPIQVVIVPIYKNAEMLQKIDEKVAGIVAKLKSMGVSVKYDNADNKRPGFKFADYELKGVPVRLVMGGRDLENNTMEVMRRDTLEKETITCEGIEAYVQNLLEEIQANIYKLSLIHISEPTRHSLI
;
A
#
# COMPACT_ATOMS: atom_id res chain seq x y z
N MET A 1 -13.97 -8.23 -7.72
CA MET A 1 -14.91 -8.89 -6.79
C MET A 1 -14.30 -8.88 -5.40
N MET A 2 -15.13 -8.88 -4.37
CA MET A 2 -14.68 -9.01 -2.98
C MET A 2 -14.44 -10.49 -2.63
N GLN A 3 -13.79 -10.77 -1.49
CA GLN A 3 -13.48 -12.13 -1.05
C GLN A 3 -14.73 -13.02 -0.86
N ASP A 4 -15.87 -12.43 -0.55
CA ASP A 4 -17.18 -13.12 -0.42
C ASP A 4 -17.88 -13.38 -1.77
N GLY A 5 -17.22 -13.10 -2.89
CA GLY A 5 -17.75 -13.27 -4.24
C GLY A 5 -18.75 -12.21 -4.70
N LYS A 6 -19.05 -11.20 -3.88
CA LYS A 6 -19.96 -10.12 -4.27
C LYS A 6 -19.25 -9.04 -5.07
N ALA A 7 -19.97 -8.46 -6.02
CA ALA A 7 -19.48 -7.32 -6.77
C ALA A 7 -19.72 -6.01 -6.01
N LEU A 8 -18.75 -5.09 -6.11
CA LEU A 8 -18.88 -3.73 -5.62
C LEU A 8 -18.81 -2.76 -6.80
N GLN A 9 -19.71 -1.77 -6.81
CA GLN A 9 -19.66 -0.68 -7.78
C GLN A 9 -18.41 0.18 -7.55
N SER A 10 -17.49 0.15 -8.51
CA SER A 10 -16.21 0.88 -8.42
C SER A 10 -16.32 2.33 -8.87
N GLY A 11 -17.20 2.59 -9.84
CA GLY A 11 -17.38 3.93 -10.39
C GLY A 11 -18.60 3.99 -11.30
N THR A 12 -18.88 5.19 -11.80
CA THR A 12 -19.99 5.45 -12.72
C THR A 12 -19.49 6.30 -13.87
N SER A 13 -19.95 5.98 -15.08
CA SER A 13 -19.78 6.82 -16.26
C SER A 13 -21.13 7.08 -16.90
N HIS A 14 -21.47 8.35 -17.10
CA HIS A 14 -22.74 8.77 -17.70
C HIS A 14 -22.47 9.53 -18.99
N PHE A 15 -23.18 9.16 -20.04
CA PHE A 15 -23.34 10.00 -21.21
C PHE A 15 -24.63 10.83 -21.04
N LEU A 16 -24.48 12.10 -20.71
CA LEU A 16 -25.59 13.00 -20.40
C LEU A 16 -26.21 13.62 -21.67
N GLY A 17 -25.56 13.48 -22.81
CA GLY A 17 -25.99 14.11 -24.05
C GLY A 17 -26.10 15.64 -23.91
N GLN A 18 -27.19 16.21 -24.40
CA GLN A 18 -27.49 17.65 -24.30
C GLN A 18 -28.60 17.96 -23.27
N ASN A 19 -29.03 16.98 -22.46
CA ASN A 19 -30.20 17.16 -21.58
C ASN A 19 -30.00 18.29 -20.58
N PHE A 20 -28.87 18.29 -19.86
CA PHE A 20 -28.56 19.36 -18.90
C PHE A 20 -28.19 20.68 -19.60
N ALA A 21 -27.51 20.60 -20.75
CA ALA A 21 -27.18 21.78 -21.54
C ALA A 21 -28.45 22.54 -21.96
N LYS A 22 -29.48 21.84 -22.39
CA LYS A 22 -30.78 22.44 -22.74
C LYS A 22 -31.51 22.99 -21.53
N ALA A 23 -31.47 22.25 -20.38
CA ALA A 23 -32.15 22.67 -19.15
C ALA A 23 -31.53 23.94 -18.54
N PHE A 24 -30.19 24.10 -18.66
CA PHE A 24 -29.44 25.25 -18.09
C PHE A 24 -29.02 26.26 -19.14
N ASP A 25 -29.47 26.11 -20.38
CA ASP A 25 -29.10 26.95 -21.54
C ASP A 25 -27.60 27.13 -21.75
N VAL A 26 -26.85 26.03 -21.66
CA VAL A 26 -25.39 26.03 -21.86
C VAL A 26 -25.10 25.80 -23.33
N GLN A 27 -24.71 26.86 -24.03
CA GLN A 27 -24.45 26.86 -25.46
C GLN A 27 -23.03 27.33 -25.78
N PHE A 28 -22.55 27.00 -26.96
CA PHE A 28 -21.29 27.49 -27.53
C PHE A 28 -21.49 27.88 -29.01
N VAL A 29 -20.62 28.73 -29.49
CA VAL A 29 -20.61 29.10 -30.91
C VAL A 29 -19.75 28.08 -31.67
N ASN A 30 -20.34 27.37 -32.60
CA ASN A 30 -19.64 26.37 -33.43
C ASN A 30 -18.77 27.03 -34.49
N LYS A 31 -18.03 26.23 -35.28
CA LYS A 31 -17.16 26.71 -36.35
C LYS A 31 -17.89 27.45 -37.49
N GLU A 32 -19.19 27.24 -37.58
CA GLU A 32 -20.08 27.87 -38.56
C GLU A 32 -20.75 29.15 -38.03
N ASN A 33 -20.29 29.64 -36.87
CA ASN A 33 -20.81 30.81 -36.16
C ASN A 33 -22.29 30.68 -35.74
N LYS A 34 -22.74 29.41 -35.41
CA LYS A 34 -24.06 29.11 -34.91
C LYS A 34 -23.99 28.69 -33.46
N MET A 35 -25.04 29.04 -32.67
CA MET A 35 -25.18 28.59 -31.29
C MET A 35 -25.64 27.13 -31.26
N GLU A 36 -24.92 26.31 -30.49
CA GLU A 36 -25.24 24.89 -30.28
C GLU A 36 -25.14 24.52 -28.80
N TYR A 37 -25.98 23.61 -28.35
CA TYR A 37 -25.91 23.06 -26.99
C TYR A 37 -24.70 22.13 -26.85
N VAL A 38 -23.99 22.25 -25.73
CA VAL A 38 -22.85 21.37 -25.44
C VAL A 38 -23.27 19.93 -25.18
N TRP A 39 -22.44 19.01 -25.56
CA TRP A 39 -22.53 17.61 -25.16
C TRP A 39 -21.76 17.38 -23.87
N ALA A 40 -22.32 16.61 -22.96
CA ALA A 40 -21.74 16.41 -21.64
C ALA A 40 -21.63 14.92 -21.29
N THR A 41 -20.54 14.60 -20.59
CA THR A 41 -20.33 13.33 -19.91
C THR A 41 -20.04 13.59 -18.44
N SER A 42 -20.32 12.61 -17.58
CA SER A 42 -19.99 12.71 -16.16
C SER A 42 -19.43 11.38 -15.67
N TRP A 43 -18.35 11.44 -14.91
CA TRP A 43 -17.75 10.28 -14.26
C TRP A 43 -17.67 10.52 -12.77
N GLY A 44 -17.86 9.47 -12.00
CA GLY A 44 -17.78 9.55 -10.56
C GLY A 44 -17.13 8.33 -9.93
N VAL A 45 -16.19 8.57 -9.01
CA VAL A 45 -15.67 7.60 -8.05
C VAL A 45 -15.78 8.21 -6.66
N SER A 46 -15.87 7.37 -5.65
CA SER A 46 -15.99 7.82 -4.27
C SER A 46 -15.02 7.09 -3.36
N THR A 47 -14.93 7.53 -2.11
CA THR A 47 -14.15 6.87 -1.04
C THR A 47 -14.55 5.40 -0.79
N ARG A 48 -15.65 4.92 -1.39
CA ARG A 48 -16.02 3.51 -1.43
C ARG A 48 -14.88 2.62 -1.94
N LEU A 49 -14.00 3.13 -2.82
CA LEU A 49 -12.83 2.37 -3.29
C LEU A 49 -11.85 2.01 -2.17
N MET A 50 -11.77 2.81 -1.11
CA MET A 50 -10.96 2.47 0.07
C MET A 50 -11.55 1.23 0.78
N GLY A 51 -12.89 1.20 0.95
CA GLY A 51 -13.57 0.03 1.48
C GLY A 51 -13.40 -1.20 0.59
N ALA A 52 -13.45 -1.03 -0.74
CA ALA A 52 -13.21 -2.09 -1.70
C ALA A 52 -11.80 -2.69 -1.55
N LEU A 53 -10.77 -1.85 -1.42
CA LEU A 53 -9.39 -2.28 -1.21
C LEU A 53 -9.26 -3.13 0.07
N ILE A 54 -9.85 -2.66 1.18
CA ILE A 54 -9.83 -3.35 2.46
C ILE A 54 -10.53 -4.71 2.35
N MET A 55 -11.73 -4.75 1.81
CA MET A 55 -12.53 -5.98 1.68
C MET A 55 -11.95 -7.00 0.68
N THR A 56 -11.07 -6.56 -0.23
CA THR A 56 -10.46 -7.44 -1.23
C THR A 56 -9.16 -8.05 -0.74
N HIS A 57 -8.33 -7.30 -0.03
CA HIS A 57 -6.95 -7.69 0.25
C HIS A 57 -6.62 -7.88 1.73
N SER A 58 -7.40 -7.32 2.66
CA SER A 58 -7.12 -7.45 4.09
C SER A 58 -7.40 -8.85 4.61
N ASP A 59 -6.72 -9.22 5.68
CA ASP A 59 -6.85 -10.50 6.37
C ASP A 59 -7.21 -10.32 7.86
N ASP A 60 -7.23 -11.40 8.64
CA ASP A 60 -7.57 -11.38 10.07
C ASP A 60 -6.53 -10.64 10.93
N ASN A 61 -5.33 -10.39 10.41
CA ASN A 61 -4.28 -9.63 11.10
C ASN A 61 -4.37 -8.12 10.84
N GLY A 62 -5.18 -7.69 9.88
CA GLY A 62 -5.39 -6.28 9.57
C GLY A 62 -5.31 -5.94 8.08
N LEU A 63 -4.95 -4.69 7.78
CA LEU A 63 -4.84 -4.20 6.41
C LEU A 63 -3.70 -4.88 5.65
N VAL A 64 -3.90 -5.10 4.35
CA VAL A 64 -2.84 -5.43 3.38
C VAL A 64 -2.88 -4.34 2.32
N LEU A 65 -1.96 -3.40 2.40
CA LEU A 65 -1.93 -2.25 1.50
C LEU A 65 -0.93 -2.45 0.37
N PRO A 66 -1.33 -2.16 -0.88
CA PRO A 66 -0.38 -2.05 -1.97
C PRO A 66 0.67 -0.98 -1.66
N PRO A 67 1.96 -1.24 -1.89
CA PRO A 67 3.03 -0.28 -1.58
C PRO A 67 2.81 1.12 -2.16
N HIS A 68 2.26 1.24 -3.38
CA HIS A 68 1.98 2.53 -4.01
C HIS A 68 0.88 3.35 -3.32
N LEU A 69 0.06 2.72 -2.45
CA LEU A 69 -1.00 3.38 -1.69
C LEU A 69 -0.67 3.49 -0.19
N ALA A 70 0.34 2.78 0.27
CA ALA A 70 0.70 2.74 1.68
C ALA A 70 1.32 4.06 2.16
N PRO A 71 0.75 4.73 3.18
CA PRO A 71 1.33 5.97 3.72
C PRO A 71 2.72 5.74 4.34
N ILE A 72 2.94 4.54 4.88
CA ILE A 72 4.22 4.04 5.38
C ILE A 72 4.50 2.76 4.61
N GLN A 73 5.53 2.77 3.78
CA GLN A 73 5.92 1.60 2.99
C GLN A 73 6.84 0.66 3.77
N VAL A 74 7.70 1.22 4.59
CA VAL A 74 8.66 0.49 5.40
C VAL A 74 8.62 0.98 6.84
N VAL A 75 8.53 0.06 7.79
CA VAL A 75 8.77 0.37 9.20
C VAL A 75 10.02 -0.35 9.69
N ILE A 76 10.85 0.34 10.45
CA ILE A 76 12.03 -0.22 11.10
C ILE A 76 11.81 -0.20 12.61
N VAL A 77 11.95 -1.36 13.25
CA VAL A 77 11.75 -1.51 14.70
C VAL A 77 13.04 -2.09 15.32
N PRO A 78 13.69 -1.36 16.23
CA PRO A 78 14.84 -1.88 16.96
C PRO A 78 14.39 -2.82 18.09
N ILE A 79 15.20 -3.87 18.36
CA ILE A 79 15.06 -4.73 19.52
C ILE A 79 16.34 -4.58 20.37
N TYR A 80 16.22 -3.95 21.52
CA TYR A 80 17.36 -3.63 22.38
C TYR A 80 17.09 -3.98 23.84
N LYS A 81 18.17 -4.19 24.61
CA LYS A 81 18.12 -4.47 26.06
C LYS A 81 18.56 -3.27 26.90
N ASN A 82 19.40 -2.41 26.34
CA ASN A 82 19.96 -1.23 27.03
C ASN A 82 20.12 -0.05 26.06
N ALA A 83 20.31 1.15 26.59
CA ALA A 83 20.43 2.39 25.83
C ALA A 83 21.66 2.42 24.90
N GLU A 84 22.79 1.80 25.33
CA GLU A 84 24.00 1.73 24.52
C GLU A 84 23.78 0.92 23.24
N MET A 85 23.04 -0.20 23.33
CA MET A 85 22.67 -1.01 22.18
C MET A 85 21.76 -0.23 21.24
N LEU A 86 20.77 0.48 21.79
CA LEU A 86 19.89 1.33 21.00
C LEU A 86 20.67 2.36 20.21
N GLN A 87 21.61 3.07 20.85
CA GLN A 87 22.44 4.07 20.17
C GLN A 87 23.20 3.49 18.98
N LYS A 88 23.81 2.30 19.13
CA LYS A 88 24.53 1.63 18.04
C LYS A 88 23.57 1.24 16.89
N ILE A 89 22.36 0.80 17.22
CA ILE A 89 21.34 0.49 16.22
C ILE A 89 20.90 1.78 15.52
N ASP A 90 20.67 2.87 16.27
CA ASP A 90 20.26 4.17 15.72
C ASP A 90 21.28 4.69 14.70
N GLU A 91 22.58 4.63 15.02
CA GLU A 91 23.66 5.04 14.11
C GLU A 91 23.64 4.22 12.81
N LYS A 92 23.47 2.90 12.91
CA LYS A 92 23.41 2.00 11.75
C LYS A 92 22.17 2.24 10.90
N VAL A 93 21.01 2.32 11.54
CA VAL A 93 19.70 2.49 10.88
C VAL A 93 19.56 3.87 10.25
N ALA A 94 20.17 4.92 10.83
CA ALA A 94 20.10 6.28 10.28
C ALA A 94 20.57 6.36 8.82
N GLY A 95 21.65 5.65 8.48
CA GLY A 95 22.17 5.57 7.12
C GLY A 95 21.18 4.90 6.16
N ILE A 96 20.59 3.78 6.58
CA ILE A 96 19.60 3.02 5.80
C ILE A 96 18.34 3.87 5.56
N VAL A 97 17.83 4.52 6.61
CA VAL A 97 16.66 5.41 6.52
C VAL A 97 16.91 6.56 5.56
N ALA A 98 18.09 7.21 5.64
CA ALA A 98 18.43 8.32 4.77
C ALA A 98 18.46 7.89 3.30
N LYS A 99 19.06 6.75 2.99
CA LYS A 99 19.12 6.20 1.63
C LYS A 99 17.72 5.82 1.11
N LEU A 100 16.94 5.06 1.87
CA LEU A 100 15.57 4.70 1.47
C LEU A 100 14.72 5.94 1.19
N LYS A 101 14.79 6.96 2.04
CA LYS A 101 14.09 8.24 1.80
C LYS A 101 14.58 8.94 0.53
N SER A 102 15.88 8.94 0.24
CA SER A 102 16.43 9.53 -0.99
C SER A 102 15.96 8.79 -2.26
N MET A 103 15.60 7.52 -2.14
CA MET A 103 15.00 6.69 -3.19
C MET A 103 13.48 6.88 -3.31
N GLY A 104 12.88 7.77 -2.50
CA GLY A 104 11.43 8.04 -2.52
C GLY A 104 10.59 7.08 -1.68
N VAL A 105 11.20 6.20 -0.90
CA VAL A 105 10.49 5.25 -0.03
C VAL A 105 10.03 5.95 1.26
N SER A 106 8.75 5.79 1.61
CA SER A 106 8.18 6.27 2.86
C SER A 106 8.56 5.35 4.02
N VAL A 107 9.53 5.79 4.83
CA VAL A 107 10.10 5.01 5.94
C VAL A 107 9.77 5.63 7.28
N LYS A 108 9.29 4.80 8.21
CA LYS A 108 9.16 5.15 9.63
C LYS A 108 10.14 4.34 10.46
N TYR A 109 10.98 5.02 11.21
CA TYR A 109 11.79 4.41 12.27
C TYR A 109 11.08 4.58 13.61
N ASP A 110 10.76 3.48 14.30
CA ASP A 110 10.02 3.48 15.57
C ASP A 110 10.92 2.95 16.71
N ASN A 111 11.73 3.84 17.25
CA ASN A 111 12.61 3.59 18.42
C ASN A 111 11.98 4.04 19.75
N ALA A 112 10.70 4.43 19.77
CA ALA A 112 10.01 4.84 20.99
C ALA A 112 10.00 3.69 22.02
N ASP A 113 10.23 3.99 23.29
CA ASP A 113 10.32 3.03 24.40
C ASP A 113 8.97 2.75 25.09
N ASN A 114 7.91 3.47 24.69
CA ASN A 114 6.58 3.39 25.29
C ASN A 114 5.81 2.11 25.00
N LYS A 115 6.27 1.27 24.05
CA LYS A 115 5.63 0.05 23.61
C LYS A 115 6.65 -1.06 23.37
N ARG A 116 6.30 -2.29 23.77
CA ARG A 116 7.13 -3.48 23.50
C ARG A 116 7.18 -3.80 22.01
N PRO A 117 8.27 -4.41 21.50
CA PRO A 117 8.41 -4.75 20.08
C PRO A 117 7.24 -5.57 19.52
N GLY A 118 6.74 -6.57 20.25
CA GLY A 118 5.59 -7.39 19.82
C GLY A 118 4.31 -6.56 19.60
N PHE A 119 4.06 -5.55 20.44
CA PHE A 119 2.93 -4.65 20.25
C PHE A 119 3.12 -3.79 18.97
N LYS A 120 4.34 -3.28 18.74
CA LYS A 120 4.64 -2.51 17.53
C LYS A 120 4.43 -3.36 16.28
N PHE A 121 4.85 -4.63 16.30
CA PHE A 121 4.65 -5.55 15.19
C PHE A 121 3.18 -5.71 14.84
N ALA A 122 2.35 -6.02 15.83
CA ALA A 122 0.90 -6.15 15.63
C ALA A 122 0.24 -4.83 15.17
N ASP A 123 0.66 -3.68 15.72
CA ASP A 123 0.15 -2.37 15.33
C ASP A 123 0.47 -2.02 13.86
N TYR A 124 1.67 -2.35 13.38
CA TYR A 124 2.05 -2.12 11.98
C TYR A 124 1.48 -3.16 11.02
N GLU A 125 1.26 -4.38 11.46
CA GLU A 125 0.50 -5.39 10.71
C GLU A 125 -0.96 -4.96 10.54
N LEU A 126 -1.59 -4.50 11.63
CA LEU A 126 -2.96 -3.95 11.59
C LEU A 126 -3.08 -2.77 10.63
N LYS A 127 -2.07 -1.90 10.58
CA LYS A 127 -2.00 -0.74 9.67
C LYS A 127 -1.65 -1.10 8.23
N GLY A 128 -1.30 -2.35 7.95
CA GLY A 128 -0.98 -2.82 6.62
C GLY A 128 0.32 -2.30 6.03
N VAL A 129 1.32 -2.02 6.88
CA VAL A 129 2.65 -1.59 6.41
C VAL A 129 3.29 -2.71 5.58
N PRO A 130 3.63 -2.48 4.29
CA PRO A 130 4.06 -3.54 3.39
C PRO A 130 5.32 -4.28 3.82
N VAL A 131 6.32 -3.58 4.36
CA VAL A 131 7.60 -4.15 4.76
C VAL A 131 7.94 -3.73 6.19
N ARG A 132 8.26 -4.72 7.02
CA ARG A 132 8.82 -4.50 8.36
C ARG A 132 10.27 -4.98 8.41
N LEU A 133 11.15 -4.11 8.84
CA LEU A 133 12.55 -4.39 9.12
C LEU A 133 12.77 -4.42 10.63
N VAL A 134 13.53 -5.39 11.11
CA VAL A 134 13.86 -5.53 12.53
C VAL A 134 15.37 -5.67 12.67
N MET A 135 15.94 -4.92 13.61
CA MET A 135 17.35 -5.05 13.97
C MET A 135 17.46 -5.29 15.48
N GLY A 136 17.99 -6.45 15.85
CA GLY A 136 18.32 -6.80 17.22
C GLY A 136 19.83 -6.78 17.48
N GLY A 137 20.23 -7.15 18.71
CA GLY A 137 21.65 -7.20 19.08
C GLY A 137 22.46 -8.19 18.25
N ARG A 138 21.91 -9.37 17.95
CA ARG A 138 22.57 -10.38 17.10
C ARG A 138 22.68 -9.91 15.65
N ASP A 139 21.65 -9.23 15.19
CA ASP A 139 21.62 -8.72 13.81
C ASP A 139 22.66 -7.59 13.66
N LEU A 140 22.82 -6.77 14.67
CA LEU A 140 23.85 -5.74 14.70
C LEU A 140 25.28 -6.32 14.61
N GLU A 141 25.54 -7.40 15.36
CA GLU A 141 26.84 -8.11 15.35
C GLU A 141 27.12 -8.78 14.00
N ASN A 142 26.11 -9.39 13.41
CA ASN A 142 26.21 -10.11 12.14
C ASN A 142 26.03 -9.20 10.90
N ASN A 143 25.79 -7.92 11.09
CA ASN A 143 25.47 -6.98 10.02
C ASN A 143 24.27 -7.41 9.16
N THR A 144 23.21 -7.92 9.81
CA THR A 144 21.97 -8.41 9.18
C THR A 144 20.74 -7.67 9.66
N MET A 145 19.61 -7.85 8.99
CA MET A 145 18.28 -7.42 9.43
C MET A 145 17.25 -8.51 9.11
N GLU A 146 16.28 -8.70 10.00
CA GLU A 146 15.08 -9.46 9.67
C GLU A 146 14.15 -8.59 8.83
N VAL A 147 13.70 -9.13 7.69
CA VAL A 147 12.70 -8.53 6.81
C VAL A 147 11.45 -9.37 6.87
N MET A 148 10.30 -8.73 7.02
CA MET A 148 8.99 -9.37 6.92
C MET A 148 8.14 -8.62 5.90
N ARG A 149 7.55 -9.36 4.97
CA ARG A 149 6.58 -8.84 4.01
C ARG A 149 5.15 -9.07 4.51
N ARG A 150 4.27 -8.08 4.33
CA ARG A 150 2.92 -8.11 4.88
C ARG A 150 1.96 -8.99 4.07
N ASP A 151 2.17 -9.12 2.77
CA ASP A 151 1.26 -9.84 1.87
C ASP A 151 1.30 -11.36 2.02
N THR A 152 2.46 -11.94 2.38
CA THR A 152 2.65 -13.40 2.56
C THR A 152 2.98 -13.77 4.01
N LEU A 153 3.32 -12.80 4.86
CA LEU A 153 3.83 -12.99 6.23
C LEU A 153 5.17 -13.73 6.30
N GLU A 154 5.83 -13.89 5.17
CA GLU A 154 7.16 -14.50 5.11
C GLU A 154 8.20 -13.61 5.76
N LYS A 155 9.16 -14.28 6.41
CA LYS A 155 10.30 -13.63 7.08
C LYS A 155 11.60 -14.19 6.54
N GLU A 156 12.55 -13.32 6.37
CA GLU A 156 13.90 -13.67 5.99
C GLU A 156 14.91 -12.77 6.69
N THR A 157 16.15 -13.24 6.79
CA THR A 157 17.27 -12.46 7.33
C THR A 157 18.23 -12.17 6.22
N ILE A 158 18.49 -10.89 5.98
CA ILE A 158 19.37 -10.42 4.90
C ILE A 158 20.50 -9.57 5.46
N THR A 159 21.57 -9.42 4.70
CA THR A 159 22.68 -8.54 5.05
C THR A 159 22.25 -7.07 4.94
N CYS A 160 22.83 -6.21 5.78
CA CYS A 160 22.57 -4.76 5.69
C CYS A 160 23.20 -4.14 4.42
N GLU A 161 24.14 -4.83 3.77
CA GLU A 161 24.73 -4.35 2.53
C GLU A 161 23.76 -4.53 1.36
N GLY A 162 23.42 -3.41 0.72
CA GLY A 162 22.45 -3.40 -0.40
C GLY A 162 21.00 -3.59 0.00
N ILE A 163 20.67 -3.49 1.29
CA ILE A 163 19.30 -3.65 1.80
C ILE A 163 18.32 -2.66 1.17
N GLU A 164 18.79 -1.47 0.80
CA GLU A 164 17.96 -0.44 0.22
C GLU A 164 17.45 -0.84 -1.18
N ALA A 165 18.34 -1.40 -2.01
CA ALA A 165 17.96 -1.93 -3.33
C ALA A 165 17.06 -3.16 -3.20
N TYR A 166 17.35 -4.04 -2.24
CA TYR A 166 16.52 -5.20 -1.93
C TYR A 166 15.10 -4.75 -1.54
N VAL A 167 14.96 -3.81 -0.60
CA VAL A 167 13.66 -3.30 -0.14
C VAL A 167 12.88 -2.66 -1.28
N GLN A 168 13.54 -1.90 -2.17
CA GLN A 168 12.88 -1.31 -3.33
C GLN A 168 12.30 -2.39 -4.26
N ASN A 169 13.07 -3.41 -4.58
CA ASN A 169 12.60 -4.54 -5.37
C ASN A 169 11.47 -5.29 -4.68
N LEU A 170 11.58 -5.53 -3.37
CA LEU A 170 10.55 -6.20 -2.59
C LEU A 170 9.22 -5.43 -2.60
N LEU A 171 9.24 -4.11 -2.53
CA LEU A 171 8.03 -3.28 -2.64
C LEU A 171 7.35 -3.46 -4.00
N GLU A 172 8.11 -3.51 -5.10
CA GLU A 172 7.57 -3.78 -6.44
C GLU A 172 7.02 -5.21 -6.56
N GLU A 173 7.69 -6.20 -5.98
CA GLU A 173 7.20 -7.58 -5.92
C GLU A 173 5.89 -7.70 -5.14
N ILE A 174 5.78 -7.05 -3.99
CA ILE A 174 4.54 -6.99 -3.19
C ILE A 174 3.43 -6.34 -4.01
N GLN A 175 3.70 -5.22 -4.68
CA GLN A 175 2.74 -4.54 -5.54
C GLN A 175 2.23 -5.47 -6.65
N ALA A 176 3.13 -6.16 -7.33
CA ALA A 176 2.79 -7.10 -8.40
C ALA A 176 2.02 -8.31 -7.88
N ASN A 177 2.37 -8.84 -6.70
CA ASN A 177 1.68 -9.97 -6.08
C ASN A 177 0.22 -9.60 -5.72
N ILE A 178 0.01 -8.47 -5.05
CA ILE A 178 -1.33 -8.00 -4.70
C ILE A 178 -2.17 -7.76 -5.97
N TYR A 179 -1.59 -7.18 -7.02
CA TYR A 179 -2.26 -7.00 -8.30
C TYR A 179 -2.65 -8.34 -8.95
N LYS A 180 -1.75 -9.33 -8.94
CA LYS A 180 -2.02 -10.68 -9.45
C LYS A 180 -3.17 -11.35 -8.70
N LEU A 181 -3.22 -11.24 -7.36
CA LEU A 181 -4.33 -11.75 -6.55
C LEU A 181 -5.65 -11.06 -6.91
N SER A 182 -5.64 -9.76 -7.14
CA SER A 182 -6.80 -9.01 -7.62
C SER A 182 -7.33 -9.54 -8.95
N LEU A 183 -6.43 -9.83 -9.91
CA LEU A 183 -6.80 -10.34 -11.23
C LEU A 183 -7.45 -11.73 -11.17
N ILE A 184 -7.03 -12.60 -10.27
CA ILE A 184 -7.63 -13.92 -10.09
C ILE A 184 -9.13 -13.77 -9.75
N HIS A 185 -9.49 -12.85 -8.86
CA HIS A 185 -10.88 -12.58 -8.49
C HIS A 185 -11.71 -11.96 -9.62
N ILE A 186 -11.09 -11.29 -10.57
CA ILE A 186 -11.75 -10.68 -11.74
C ILE A 186 -11.88 -11.70 -12.87
N SER A 187 -10.83 -12.47 -13.15
CA SER A 187 -10.73 -13.34 -14.33
C SER A 187 -11.37 -14.71 -14.16
N GLU A 188 -11.48 -15.20 -12.92
CA GLU A 188 -11.99 -16.55 -12.63
C GLU A 188 -13.18 -16.59 -11.65
N PRO A 189 -14.19 -15.72 -11.78
CA PRO A 189 -15.29 -15.68 -10.81
C PRO A 189 -16.16 -16.95 -10.81
N THR A 190 -16.06 -17.79 -11.84
CA THR A 190 -16.92 -18.95 -12.07
C THR A 190 -16.38 -20.27 -11.55
N ARG A 191 -15.11 -20.36 -11.15
CA ARG A 191 -14.54 -21.62 -10.65
C ARG A 191 -14.94 -21.99 -9.22
N HIS A 192 -15.43 -21.04 -8.42
CA HIS A 192 -15.87 -21.27 -7.03
C HIS A 192 -17.37 -21.58 -6.87
N SER A 193 -18.16 -21.60 -7.95
CA SER A 193 -19.59 -21.91 -7.88
C SER A 193 -19.95 -23.38 -8.19
N LEU A 194 -18.94 -24.28 -8.24
CA LEU A 194 -19.13 -25.70 -8.57
C LEU A 194 -18.53 -26.65 -7.51
N ILE A 195 -18.52 -26.23 -6.22
CA ILE A 195 -18.31 -27.17 -5.10
C ILE A 195 -19.44 -27.02 -4.10
#